data_ca0acb963a6da04fea038635a6840fb1
#
_entry.id   ca0acb963a6da04fea038635a6840fb1
#
_cell.length_a   1.000
_cell.length_b   1.000
_cell.length_c   1.000
_cell.angle_alpha   90.00
_cell.angle_beta   90.00
_cell.angle_gamma   90.00
#
_symmetry.space_group_name_H-M   'P 1'
#
loop_
_entity.id
_entity.type
_entity.pdbx_description
1 polymer ?
#
loop_
_entity_poly.entity_id
_entity_poly.type
_entity_poly.pdbx_seq_one_letter_code
_entity_poly.pdbx_strand_id
1 'polypeptide(L)'
;MFDIDLWREIFQSINKNITRSLLSGFTVAFAILLFTILFGLANGLNNTFSKAFVDDAANAVYIRSGRTTKANKGLQAGRRIQFKNQDYDYIKSDFDPSIEFITSRVYRNVLANYKNEKNSYSVRAVHPDNKYVEKTKVTRGRYINQRDMKMANKVIIIGDLVREDLFLSEDPIGKYLNLSGIMYKVVGTYIDDGGDDEERLIHMPISTAQQLYGNNDYVDQINLTYNPQYNYDQAIDFSVALEKKLKERFTVAKNDQRAIRVFNMAMQNKGINQMTSVLGILILIIGMGTLIAGVVGISNIMIFIVQERTKEIGIRKALGASPKAIIAIILVESVVVTTIAGYVGLLVGVGVLEWAGPSLKSYFITDPSVSRSLVIAATITLIAAGTIAGYIPAKKASKIKPIVALRDD
;
A
#
# COMPACT_ATOMS: atom_id res chain seq x y z
N MET A 1 -16.29 3.15 42.45
CA MET A 1 -14.95 2.98 41.90
C MET A 1 -14.41 4.24 41.22
N PHE A 2 -15.19 5.31 41.12
CA PHE A 2 -14.74 6.62 40.67
C PHE A 2 -14.85 7.61 41.84
N ASP A 3 -13.88 7.51 42.76
CA ASP A 3 -13.79 8.41 43.87
C ASP A 3 -13.09 9.69 43.40
N ILE A 4 -13.79 10.82 43.39
CA ILE A 4 -13.26 12.12 42.95
C ILE A 4 -12.00 12.47 43.76
N ASP A 5 -11.95 12.03 45.00
CA ASP A 5 -10.80 12.22 45.89
C ASP A 5 -9.55 11.49 45.41
N LEU A 6 -9.69 10.28 44.80
CA LEU A 6 -8.59 9.53 44.23
C LEU A 6 -7.97 10.24 43.03
N TRP A 7 -8.80 10.82 42.15
CA TRP A 7 -8.32 11.62 41.02
C TRP A 7 -7.62 12.91 41.46
N ARG A 8 -8.18 13.59 42.47
CA ARG A 8 -7.57 14.80 43.04
C ARG A 8 -6.21 14.47 43.64
N GLU A 9 -6.08 13.34 44.29
CA GLU A 9 -4.82 12.86 44.86
C GLU A 9 -3.77 12.53 43.80
N ILE A 10 -4.15 11.84 42.72
CA ILE A 10 -3.26 11.53 41.58
C ILE A 10 -2.73 12.83 40.96
N PHE A 11 -3.61 13.81 40.71
CA PHE A 11 -3.18 15.11 40.15
C PHE A 11 -2.30 15.90 41.08
N GLN A 12 -2.56 15.88 42.39
CA GLN A 12 -1.68 16.52 43.40
C GLN A 12 -0.31 15.84 43.48
N SER A 13 -0.25 14.51 43.33
CA SER A 13 1.00 13.75 43.30
C SER A 13 1.85 14.13 42.09
N ILE A 14 1.23 14.20 40.91
CA ILE A 14 1.90 14.58 39.64
C ILE A 14 2.44 16.02 39.76
N ASN A 15 1.65 16.96 40.29
CA ASN A 15 2.04 18.35 40.45
C ASN A 15 3.18 18.55 41.45
N LYS A 16 3.26 17.77 42.51
CA LYS A 16 4.30 17.87 43.53
C LYS A 16 5.70 17.52 43.00
N ASN A 17 5.76 16.65 41.96
CA ASN A 17 7.00 16.19 41.33
C ASN A 17 6.94 16.31 39.78
N ILE A 18 6.53 17.49 39.31
CA ILE A 18 6.20 17.72 37.87
C ILE A 18 7.36 17.40 36.94
N THR A 19 8.60 17.76 37.27
CA THR A 19 9.77 17.50 36.40
C THR A 19 10.04 16.02 36.21
N ARG A 20 9.89 15.21 37.26
CA ARG A 20 10.09 13.75 37.18
C ARG A 20 8.95 13.07 36.44
N SER A 21 7.71 13.47 36.69
CA SER A 21 6.53 12.97 36.00
C SER A 21 6.59 13.31 34.51
N LEU A 22 7.06 14.51 34.13
CA LEU A 22 7.30 14.91 32.75
C LEU A 22 8.41 14.08 32.08
N LEU A 23 9.54 13.86 32.76
CA LEU A 23 10.62 13.04 32.23
C LEU A 23 10.19 11.58 31.99
N SER A 24 9.42 10.99 32.93
CA SER A 24 8.82 9.66 32.76
C SER A 24 7.85 9.62 31.60
N GLY A 25 6.94 10.60 31.56
CA GLY A 25 5.96 10.74 30.48
C GLY A 25 6.63 10.94 29.14
N PHE A 26 7.69 11.75 29.08
CA PHE A 26 8.44 12.00 27.84
C PHE A 26 9.03 10.72 27.24
N THR A 27 9.61 9.84 28.05
CA THR A 27 10.19 8.58 27.51
C THR A 27 9.14 7.71 26.86
N VAL A 28 7.93 7.62 27.44
CA VAL A 28 6.81 6.86 26.84
C VAL A 28 6.22 7.60 25.64
N ALA A 29 6.00 8.90 25.75
CA ALA A 29 5.50 9.71 24.65
C ALA A 29 6.43 9.61 23.44
N PHE A 30 7.75 9.68 23.64
CA PHE A 30 8.74 9.56 22.59
C PHE A 30 8.76 8.15 21.97
N ALA A 31 8.64 7.09 22.79
CA ALA A 31 8.55 5.72 22.29
C ALA A 31 7.34 5.52 21.39
N ILE A 32 6.17 6.00 21.81
CA ILE A 32 4.92 5.91 21.03
C ILE A 32 4.97 6.80 19.78
N LEU A 33 5.56 7.99 19.89
CA LEU A 33 5.77 8.88 18.76
C LEU A 33 6.62 8.19 17.67
N LEU A 34 7.78 7.62 18.02
CA LEU A 34 8.63 6.90 17.08
C LEU A 34 7.90 5.71 16.46
N PHE A 35 7.21 4.92 17.28
CA PHE A 35 6.42 3.79 16.78
C PHE A 35 5.35 4.23 15.80
N THR A 36 4.62 5.32 16.11
CA THR A 36 3.57 5.88 15.26
C THR A 36 4.11 6.37 13.92
N ILE A 37 5.24 7.09 13.94
CA ILE A 37 5.90 7.58 12.73
C ILE A 37 6.37 6.41 11.86
N LEU A 38 7.11 5.46 12.44
CA LEU A 38 7.64 4.31 11.69
C LEU A 38 6.52 3.47 11.08
N PHE A 39 5.44 3.22 11.84
CA PHE A 39 4.29 2.48 11.33
C PHE A 39 3.56 3.24 10.23
N GLY A 40 3.35 4.54 10.41
CA GLY A 40 2.70 5.40 9.41
C GLY A 40 3.51 5.47 8.10
N LEU A 41 4.84 5.55 8.18
CA LEU A 41 5.71 5.50 7.00
C LEU A 41 5.63 4.15 6.27
N ALA A 42 5.65 3.03 7.03
CA ALA A 42 5.50 1.70 6.43
C ALA A 42 4.14 1.52 5.76
N ASN A 43 3.07 2.03 6.39
CA ASN A 43 1.74 2.00 5.81
C ASN A 43 1.65 2.88 4.55
N GLY A 44 2.26 4.07 4.56
CA GLY A 44 2.37 4.94 3.40
C GLY A 44 3.13 4.30 2.23
N LEU A 45 4.21 3.56 2.52
CA LEU A 45 4.92 2.78 1.52
C LEU A 45 4.05 1.64 0.96
N ASN A 46 3.35 0.90 1.83
CA ASN A 46 2.41 -0.14 1.40
C ASN A 46 1.27 0.44 0.54
N ASN A 47 0.74 1.61 0.89
CA ASN A 47 -0.27 2.31 0.11
C ASN A 47 0.24 2.67 -1.29
N THR A 48 1.49 3.14 -1.40
CA THR A 48 2.10 3.44 -2.70
C THR A 48 2.18 2.20 -3.58
N PHE A 49 2.70 1.10 -3.04
CA PHE A 49 2.75 -0.16 -3.80
C PHE A 49 1.37 -0.69 -4.14
N SER A 50 0.43 -0.66 -3.19
CA SER A 50 -0.94 -1.09 -3.44
C SER A 50 -1.60 -0.26 -4.54
N LYS A 51 -1.46 1.07 -4.51
CA LYS A 51 -2.00 1.95 -5.55
C LYS A 51 -1.37 1.68 -6.91
N ALA A 52 -0.07 1.46 -6.99
CA ALA A 52 0.62 1.18 -8.26
C ALA A 52 0.16 -0.14 -8.94
N PHE A 53 -0.56 -1.01 -8.23
CA PHE A 53 -1.01 -2.31 -8.72
C PHE A 53 -2.53 -2.55 -8.58
N VAL A 54 -3.29 -1.53 -8.16
CA VAL A 54 -4.76 -1.62 -8.05
C VAL A 54 -5.42 -1.66 -9.43
N ASP A 55 -4.77 -1.06 -10.43
CA ASP A 55 -5.32 -0.85 -11.76
C ASP A 55 -5.47 -2.13 -12.56
N ASP A 56 -4.45 -2.98 -12.48
CA ASP A 56 -4.46 -4.25 -13.17
C ASP A 56 -5.21 -5.34 -12.38
N ALA A 57 -5.74 -6.31 -13.10
CA ALA A 57 -6.27 -7.50 -12.44
C ALA A 57 -5.13 -8.20 -11.66
N ALA A 58 -5.37 -8.55 -10.40
CA ALA A 58 -4.37 -9.20 -9.55
C ALA A 58 -3.84 -10.53 -10.15
N ASN A 59 -4.61 -11.12 -11.07
CA ASN A 59 -4.29 -12.31 -11.85
C ASN A 59 -3.81 -11.96 -13.28
N ALA A 60 -3.34 -10.73 -13.53
CA ALA A 60 -2.84 -10.33 -14.85
C ALA A 60 -1.42 -10.87 -15.12
N VAL A 61 -1.20 -11.23 -16.37
CA VAL A 61 0.10 -11.62 -16.93
C VAL A 61 0.38 -10.81 -18.19
N TYR A 62 1.54 -10.19 -18.23
CA TYR A 62 2.02 -9.37 -19.35
C TYR A 62 3.14 -10.08 -20.08
N ILE A 63 2.96 -10.27 -21.37
CA ILE A 63 3.90 -11.00 -22.24
C ILE A 63 4.49 -10.01 -23.24
N ARG A 64 5.78 -9.75 -23.12
CA ARG A 64 6.52 -8.84 -24.01
C ARG A 64 7.59 -9.58 -24.78
N SER A 65 7.68 -9.29 -26.07
CA SER A 65 8.76 -9.74 -26.92
C SER A 65 9.94 -8.78 -26.91
N GLY A 66 11.14 -9.31 -27.11
CA GLY A 66 12.36 -8.54 -27.14
C GLY A 66 13.33 -9.07 -28.21
N ARG A 67 14.63 -8.99 -27.91
CA ARG A 67 15.69 -9.55 -28.77
C ARG A 67 16.36 -10.73 -28.08
N THR A 68 16.66 -11.77 -28.85
CA THR A 68 17.42 -12.93 -28.36
C THR A 68 18.84 -12.50 -27.96
N THR A 69 19.31 -13.00 -26.82
CA THR A 69 20.67 -12.76 -26.33
C THR A 69 21.58 -13.98 -26.52
N LYS A 70 20.97 -15.13 -26.84
CA LYS A 70 21.67 -16.41 -27.02
C LYS A 70 21.29 -17.05 -28.33
N ALA A 71 22.27 -17.69 -28.99
CA ALA A 71 22.04 -18.53 -30.13
C ALA A 71 21.31 -19.82 -29.70
N ASN A 72 20.42 -20.34 -30.55
CA ASN A 72 19.69 -21.57 -30.28
C ASN A 72 19.30 -22.28 -31.56
N LYS A 73 19.52 -23.61 -31.65
CA LYS A 73 19.17 -24.47 -32.79
C LYS A 73 19.56 -23.86 -34.15
N GLY A 74 20.79 -23.35 -34.27
CA GLY A 74 21.30 -22.76 -35.52
C GLY A 74 20.88 -21.28 -35.77
N LEU A 75 20.02 -20.73 -34.95
CA LEU A 75 19.61 -19.31 -35.04
C LEU A 75 20.54 -18.43 -34.20
N GLN A 76 20.99 -17.30 -34.76
CA GLN A 76 21.93 -16.36 -34.10
C GLN A 76 21.25 -15.58 -33.01
N ALA A 77 22.05 -15.08 -32.07
CA ALA A 77 21.64 -14.06 -31.07
C ALA A 77 21.36 -12.70 -31.76
N GLY A 78 20.62 -11.80 -31.08
CA GLY A 78 20.25 -10.48 -31.60
C GLY A 78 18.97 -10.46 -32.43
N ARG A 79 18.37 -11.60 -32.73
CA ARG A 79 17.12 -11.73 -33.50
C ARG A 79 15.96 -11.07 -32.72
N ARG A 80 15.21 -10.18 -33.38
CA ARG A 80 13.98 -9.59 -32.83
C ARG A 80 12.86 -10.63 -32.87
N ILE A 81 12.22 -10.85 -31.74
CA ILE A 81 10.96 -11.59 -31.65
C ILE A 81 9.82 -10.62 -31.93
N GLN A 82 8.94 -10.98 -32.87
CA GLN A 82 7.75 -10.18 -33.19
C GLN A 82 6.53 -11.06 -33.04
N PHE A 83 5.66 -10.71 -32.08
CA PHE A 83 4.36 -11.37 -31.94
C PHE A 83 3.41 -10.97 -33.06
N LYS A 84 2.50 -11.87 -33.39
CA LYS A 84 1.47 -11.75 -34.40
C LYS A 84 0.11 -12.18 -33.86
N ASN A 85 -0.96 -11.90 -34.61
CA ASN A 85 -2.30 -12.36 -34.24
C ASN A 85 -2.37 -13.87 -34.04
N GLN A 86 -1.62 -14.66 -34.83
CA GLN A 86 -1.50 -16.13 -34.68
C GLN A 86 -0.96 -16.55 -33.29
N ASP A 87 -0.14 -15.70 -32.65
CA ASP A 87 0.39 -16.00 -31.31
C ASP A 87 -0.63 -15.74 -30.25
N TYR A 88 -1.46 -14.69 -30.41
CA TYR A 88 -2.64 -14.47 -29.58
C TYR A 88 -3.61 -15.65 -29.66
N ASP A 89 -3.95 -16.10 -30.87
CA ASP A 89 -4.86 -17.23 -31.07
C ASP A 89 -4.28 -18.53 -30.50
N TYR A 90 -2.97 -18.75 -30.67
CA TYR A 90 -2.25 -19.90 -30.10
C TYR A 90 -2.33 -19.91 -28.58
N ILE A 91 -2.02 -18.79 -27.91
CA ILE A 91 -2.09 -18.70 -26.44
C ILE A 91 -3.52 -18.95 -25.98
N LYS A 92 -4.50 -18.32 -26.62
CA LYS A 92 -5.90 -18.47 -26.29
C LYS A 92 -6.38 -19.91 -26.36
N SER A 93 -6.00 -20.65 -27.42
CA SER A 93 -6.43 -22.04 -27.64
C SER A 93 -5.64 -23.06 -26.80
N ASP A 94 -4.33 -22.87 -26.61
CA ASP A 94 -3.46 -23.84 -25.95
C ASP A 94 -3.56 -23.80 -24.41
N PHE A 95 -3.99 -22.68 -23.86
CA PHE A 95 -4.14 -22.46 -22.42
C PHE A 95 -5.60 -22.30 -21.95
N ASP A 96 -6.60 -22.49 -22.82
CA ASP A 96 -8.00 -22.64 -22.40
C ASP A 96 -8.16 -23.97 -21.61
N PRO A 97 -8.82 -24.01 -20.42
CA PRO A 97 -9.60 -22.99 -19.72
C PRO A 97 -8.82 -22.19 -18.66
N SER A 98 -7.50 -22.18 -18.68
CA SER A 98 -6.68 -21.49 -17.67
C SER A 98 -6.70 -19.97 -17.83
N ILE A 99 -7.18 -19.45 -18.96
CA ILE A 99 -7.28 -18.01 -19.25
C ILE A 99 -8.72 -17.54 -19.05
N GLU A 100 -8.90 -16.45 -18.31
CA GLU A 100 -10.19 -15.79 -18.12
C GLU A 100 -10.42 -14.73 -19.20
N PHE A 101 -9.50 -13.79 -19.38
CA PHE A 101 -9.53 -12.76 -20.41
C PHE A 101 -8.16 -12.67 -21.10
N ILE A 102 -8.16 -12.31 -22.39
CA ILE A 102 -6.92 -12.11 -23.16
C ILE A 102 -7.08 -10.95 -24.13
N THR A 103 -6.03 -10.13 -24.22
CA THR A 103 -5.94 -9.00 -25.16
C THR A 103 -4.53 -8.94 -25.73
N SER A 104 -4.40 -8.48 -26.96
CA SER A 104 -3.12 -8.04 -27.49
C SER A 104 -3.13 -6.52 -27.65
N ARG A 105 -1.94 -5.92 -27.69
CA ARG A 105 -1.74 -4.47 -27.75
C ARG A 105 -0.81 -4.09 -28.88
N VAL A 106 -1.16 -2.98 -29.54
CA VAL A 106 -0.28 -2.25 -30.45
C VAL A 106 -0.23 -0.81 -29.96
N TYR A 107 0.98 -0.30 -29.80
CA TYR A 107 1.22 1.07 -29.31
C TYR A 107 1.56 2.01 -30.47
N ARG A 108 0.97 3.19 -30.48
CA ARG A 108 1.27 4.27 -31.41
C ARG A 108 1.19 5.62 -30.71
N ASN A 109 2.09 6.51 -31.03
CA ASN A 109 1.98 7.90 -30.63
C ASN A 109 1.34 8.68 -31.78
N VAL A 110 0.34 9.48 -31.45
CA VAL A 110 -0.42 10.26 -32.42
C VAL A 110 -0.56 11.70 -31.97
N LEU A 111 -0.68 12.58 -32.95
CA LEU A 111 -1.08 13.94 -32.73
C LEU A 111 -2.60 14.01 -32.83
N ALA A 112 -3.26 14.29 -31.72
CA ALA A 112 -4.70 14.46 -31.67
C ALA A 112 -5.07 15.95 -31.84
N ASN A 113 -6.08 16.21 -32.66
CA ASN A 113 -6.57 17.56 -32.94
C ASN A 113 -8.09 17.58 -32.92
N TYR A 114 -8.66 18.44 -32.08
CA TYR A 114 -10.08 18.74 -32.03
C TYR A 114 -10.29 20.24 -32.01
N LYS A 115 -10.90 20.81 -33.08
CA LYS A 115 -11.04 22.27 -33.27
C LYS A 115 -9.69 23.00 -33.18
N ASN A 116 -9.50 23.82 -32.14
CA ASN A 116 -8.27 24.57 -31.89
C ASN A 116 -7.30 23.87 -30.93
N GLU A 117 -7.78 22.83 -30.26
CA GLU A 117 -6.97 22.10 -29.27
C GLU A 117 -6.17 20.99 -29.96
N LYS A 118 -4.87 20.89 -29.59
CA LYS A 118 -3.92 19.96 -30.19
C LYS A 118 -2.91 19.48 -29.18
N ASN A 119 -2.80 18.15 -29.04
CA ASN A 119 -1.82 17.55 -28.14
C ASN A 119 -1.37 16.17 -28.65
N SER A 120 -0.24 15.67 -28.14
CA SER A 120 0.28 14.35 -28.47
C SER A 120 -0.15 13.34 -27.42
N TYR A 121 -0.72 12.22 -27.86
CA TYR A 121 -1.17 11.12 -26.99
C TYR A 121 -0.67 9.78 -27.46
N SER A 122 -0.51 8.86 -26.49
CA SER A 122 -0.32 7.45 -26.81
C SER A 122 -1.64 6.76 -27.11
N VAL A 123 -1.69 6.03 -28.21
CA VAL A 123 -2.81 5.17 -28.55
C VAL A 123 -2.44 3.73 -28.20
N ARG A 124 -3.32 3.09 -27.48
CA ARG A 124 -3.26 1.67 -27.15
C ARG A 124 -4.37 0.95 -27.93
N ALA A 125 -4.00 0.30 -29.03
CA ALA A 125 -4.95 -0.49 -29.80
C ALA A 125 -5.10 -1.87 -29.17
N VAL A 126 -6.34 -2.30 -28.90
CA VAL A 126 -6.65 -3.41 -27.98
C VAL A 126 -7.85 -4.25 -28.46
N HIS A 127 -8.01 -5.44 -27.87
CA HIS A 127 -9.23 -6.22 -27.94
C HIS A 127 -10.27 -5.72 -26.91
N PRO A 128 -11.57 -6.07 -27.08
CA PRO A 128 -12.62 -5.70 -26.12
C PRO A 128 -12.36 -6.16 -24.69
N ASP A 129 -11.70 -7.29 -24.51
CA ASP A 129 -11.41 -7.87 -23.19
C ASP A 129 -10.35 -7.08 -22.40
N ASN A 130 -9.66 -6.13 -23.05
CA ASN A 130 -8.69 -5.27 -22.37
C ASN A 130 -9.28 -4.53 -21.16
N LYS A 131 -10.56 -4.14 -21.23
CA LYS A 131 -11.23 -3.46 -20.12
C LYS A 131 -11.28 -4.30 -18.84
N TYR A 132 -11.26 -5.63 -18.95
CA TYR A 132 -11.28 -6.53 -17.80
C TYR A 132 -9.86 -6.78 -17.28
N VAL A 133 -8.90 -6.87 -18.19
CA VAL A 133 -7.47 -7.03 -17.84
C VAL A 133 -6.95 -5.80 -17.08
N GLU A 134 -7.33 -4.59 -17.53
CA GLU A 134 -6.92 -3.30 -16.94
C GLU A 134 -7.97 -2.72 -15.96
N LYS A 135 -9.07 -3.41 -15.73
CA LYS A 135 -10.21 -2.92 -14.90
C LYS A 135 -10.71 -1.53 -15.29
N THR A 136 -10.56 -1.13 -16.54
CA THR A 136 -10.97 0.17 -17.07
C THR A 136 -12.45 0.45 -16.81
N LYS A 137 -12.77 1.59 -16.19
CA LYS A 137 -14.14 2.01 -15.83
C LYS A 137 -14.68 2.98 -16.88
N VAL A 138 -15.62 2.53 -17.70
CA VAL A 138 -16.28 3.40 -18.68
C VAL A 138 -17.20 4.38 -17.96
N THR A 139 -16.98 5.68 -18.15
CA THR A 139 -17.75 6.75 -17.52
C THR A 139 -18.92 7.21 -18.37
N ARG A 140 -18.74 7.30 -19.69
CA ARG A 140 -19.79 7.68 -20.67
C ARG A 140 -19.68 6.84 -21.92
N GLY A 141 -20.81 6.60 -22.59
CA GLY A 141 -20.86 5.85 -23.83
C GLY A 141 -20.61 4.36 -23.65
N ARG A 142 -19.74 3.77 -24.47
CA ARG A 142 -19.41 2.34 -24.45
C ARG A 142 -17.93 2.05 -24.71
N TYR A 143 -17.49 0.90 -24.29
CA TYR A 143 -16.19 0.38 -24.68
C TYR A 143 -16.18 -0.17 -26.12
N ILE A 144 -14.99 -0.49 -26.65
CA ILE A 144 -14.78 -1.23 -27.88
C ILE A 144 -15.48 -2.58 -27.78
N ASN A 145 -16.11 -3.03 -28.86
CA ASN A 145 -16.82 -4.32 -28.93
C ASN A 145 -16.36 -5.18 -30.11
N GLN A 146 -16.85 -6.42 -30.17
CA GLN A 146 -16.48 -7.38 -31.21
C GLN A 146 -16.88 -6.93 -32.63
N ARG A 147 -17.96 -6.13 -32.77
CA ARG A 147 -18.38 -5.57 -34.08
C ARG A 147 -17.36 -4.54 -34.57
N ASP A 148 -16.84 -3.72 -33.66
CA ASP A 148 -15.78 -2.74 -34.00
C ASP A 148 -14.51 -3.45 -34.48
N MET A 149 -14.17 -4.58 -33.86
CA MET A 149 -13.05 -5.44 -34.26
C MET A 149 -13.25 -6.05 -35.65
N LYS A 150 -14.42 -6.69 -35.87
CA LYS A 150 -14.71 -7.38 -37.14
C LYS A 150 -14.74 -6.45 -38.34
N MET A 151 -15.31 -5.24 -38.14
CA MET A 151 -15.49 -4.24 -39.21
C MET A 151 -14.31 -3.26 -39.29
N ALA A 152 -13.29 -3.40 -38.43
CA ALA A 152 -12.18 -2.45 -38.29
C ALA A 152 -12.70 -0.98 -38.23
N ASN A 153 -13.71 -0.74 -37.41
CA ASN A 153 -14.37 0.55 -37.29
C ASN A 153 -13.41 1.61 -36.78
N LYS A 154 -13.43 2.80 -37.39
CA LYS A 154 -12.67 3.98 -36.94
C LYS A 154 -13.33 4.61 -35.72
N VAL A 155 -13.34 3.88 -34.60
CA VAL A 155 -13.89 4.32 -33.31
C VAL A 155 -12.79 4.33 -32.25
N ILE A 156 -12.94 5.23 -31.27
CA ILE A 156 -12.02 5.36 -30.15
C ILE A 156 -12.78 5.55 -28.84
N ILE A 157 -12.16 5.16 -27.76
CA ILE A 157 -12.52 5.54 -26.39
C ILE A 157 -11.34 6.33 -25.81
N ILE A 158 -11.60 7.42 -25.14
CA ILE A 158 -10.60 8.36 -24.62
C ILE A 158 -10.62 8.39 -23.09
N GLY A 159 -9.46 8.48 -22.48
CA GLY A 159 -9.35 8.70 -21.05
C GLY A 159 -9.89 10.09 -20.66
N ASP A 160 -10.25 10.24 -19.40
CA ASP A 160 -10.95 11.46 -18.96
C ASP A 160 -10.06 12.71 -19.05
N LEU A 161 -8.74 12.58 -18.81
CA LEU A 161 -7.80 13.69 -19.01
C LEU A 161 -7.63 14.07 -20.50
N VAL A 162 -7.74 13.12 -21.44
CA VAL A 162 -7.78 13.43 -22.88
C VAL A 162 -9.05 14.21 -23.22
N ARG A 163 -10.19 13.86 -22.61
CA ARG A 163 -11.45 14.60 -22.73
C ARG A 163 -11.29 16.03 -22.22
N GLU A 164 -10.73 16.20 -21.03
CA GLU A 164 -10.52 17.54 -20.45
C GLU A 164 -9.61 18.41 -21.31
N ASP A 165 -8.49 17.86 -21.76
CA ASP A 165 -7.51 18.59 -22.57
C ASP A 165 -8.08 19.04 -23.94
N LEU A 166 -8.87 18.18 -24.63
CA LEU A 166 -9.28 18.41 -26.02
C LEU A 166 -10.72 18.89 -26.17
N PHE A 167 -11.64 18.42 -25.34
CA PHE A 167 -13.06 18.74 -25.44
C PHE A 167 -13.52 19.77 -24.41
N LEU A 168 -12.69 20.07 -23.40
CA LEU A 168 -13.01 21.02 -22.33
C LEU A 168 -14.35 20.67 -21.67
N SER A 169 -15.37 21.49 -21.84
CA SER A 169 -16.72 21.28 -21.33
C SER A 169 -17.66 20.55 -22.30
N GLU A 170 -17.22 20.28 -23.55
CA GLU A 170 -18.08 19.65 -24.55
C GLU A 170 -18.17 18.12 -24.33
N ASP A 171 -19.35 17.54 -24.57
CA ASP A 171 -19.51 16.10 -24.60
C ASP A 171 -18.82 15.51 -25.83
N PRO A 172 -17.81 14.61 -25.66
CA PRO A 172 -17.07 14.03 -26.77
C PRO A 172 -17.84 12.92 -27.50
N ILE A 173 -18.89 12.36 -26.91
CA ILE A 173 -19.57 11.17 -27.46
C ILE A 173 -20.22 11.50 -28.79
N GLY A 174 -19.90 10.66 -29.79
CA GLY A 174 -20.41 10.82 -31.17
C GLY A 174 -19.65 11.81 -32.03
N LYS A 175 -18.75 12.62 -31.44
CA LYS A 175 -17.90 13.57 -32.19
C LYS A 175 -16.70 12.86 -32.83
N TYR A 176 -16.08 13.55 -33.74
CA TYR A 176 -14.91 13.06 -34.47
C TYR A 176 -13.64 13.74 -34.01
N LEU A 177 -12.64 12.95 -33.64
CA LEU A 177 -11.30 13.39 -33.25
C LEU A 177 -10.33 13.03 -34.38
N ASN A 178 -9.52 14.00 -34.79
CA ASN A 178 -8.46 13.78 -35.78
C ASN A 178 -7.22 13.22 -35.08
N LEU A 179 -6.79 12.02 -35.45
CA LEU A 179 -5.55 11.41 -34.96
C LEU A 179 -4.59 11.28 -36.15
N SER A 180 -3.58 12.15 -36.18
CA SER A 180 -2.55 12.17 -37.24
C SER A 180 -3.13 12.14 -38.67
N GLY A 181 -4.19 12.94 -38.94
CA GLY A 181 -4.83 13.05 -40.25
C GLY A 181 -6.01 12.13 -40.48
N ILE A 182 -6.31 11.19 -39.60
CA ILE A 182 -7.43 10.25 -39.72
C ILE A 182 -8.52 10.61 -38.70
N MET A 183 -9.77 10.65 -39.14
CA MET A 183 -10.92 10.96 -38.29
C MET A 183 -11.46 9.70 -37.64
N TYR A 184 -11.58 9.73 -36.29
CA TYR A 184 -12.14 8.66 -35.49
C TYR A 184 -13.34 9.17 -34.69
N LYS A 185 -14.38 8.36 -34.64
CA LYS A 185 -15.57 8.66 -33.83
C LYS A 185 -15.32 8.28 -32.37
N VAL A 186 -15.51 9.23 -31.45
CA VAL A 186 -15.46 8.95 -30.02
C VAL A 186 -16.74 8.22 -29.61
N VAL A 187 -16.61 7.00 -29.04
CA VAL A 187 -17.75 6.17 -28.63
C VAL A 187 -17.86 6.01 -27.12
N GLY A 188 -16.84 6.39 -26.38
CA GLY A 188 -16.85 6.36 -24.92
C GLY A 188 -15.72 7.17 -24.28
N THR A 189 -15.88 7.41 -23.00
CA THR A 189 -14.83 7.92 -22.11
C THR A 189 -14.62 6.97 -20.94
N TYR A 190 -13.45 7.01 -20.34
CA TYR A 190 -13.12 6.13 -19.21
C TYR A 190 -12.21 6.81 -18.20
N ILE A 191 -12.26 6.31 -16.97
CA ILE A 191 -11.28 6.57 -15.91
C ILE A 191 -10.55 5.28 -15.57
N ASP A 192 -9.34 5.44 -15.06
CA ASP A 192 -8.48 4.34 -14.67
C ASP A 192 -7.84 4.64 -13.33
N ASP A 193 -7.80 3.62 -12.45
CA ASP A 193 -7.22 3.80 -11.12
C ASP A 193 -5.66 3.89 -11.18
N GLY A 194 -5.02 3.67 -12.37
CA GLY A 194 -3.59 3.81 -12.68
C GLY A 194 -3.06 5.24 -12.72
N GLY A 195 -3.98 6.17 -12.56
CA GLY A 195 -3.66 7.58 -12.48
C GLY A 195 -3.53 8.26 -13.84
N ASP A 196 -2.95 9.45 -13.82
CA ASP A 196 -2.95 10.41 -14.95
C ASP A 196 -2.38 9.81 -16.25
N ASP A 197 -1.37 8.96 -16.17
CA ASP A 197 -0.75 8.36 -17.36
C ASP A 197 -1.70 7.42 -18.10
N GLU A 198 -2.53 6.65 -17.39
CA GLU A 198 -3.53 5.76 -17.99
C GLU A 198 -4.75 6.56 -18.49
N GLU A 199 -5.13 7.64 -17.82
CA GLU A 199 -6.21 8.53 -18.26
C GLU A 199 -5.82 9.46 -19.41
N ARG A 200 -4.51 9.53 -19.76
CA ARG A 200 -4.01 10.25 -20.96
C ARG A 200 -3.86 9.37 -22.19
N LEU A 201 -4.47 8.17 -22.19
CA LEU A 201 -4.42 7.26 -23.33
C LEU A 201 -5.71 7.32 -24.16
N ILE A 202 -5.55 6.91 -25.41
CA ILE A 202 -6.65 6.66 -26.35
C ILE A 202 -6.67 5.17 -26.68
N HIS A 203 -7.81 4.51 -26.50
CA HIS A 203 -7.97 3.12 -26.92
C HIS A 203 -8.70 3.03 -28.27
N MET A 204 -8.27 2.11 -29.13
CA MET A 204 -8.94 1.81 -30.40
C MET A 204 -8.96 0.30 -30.67
N PRO A 205 -9.79 -0.21 -31.58
CA PRO A 205 -9.75 -1.61 -31.98
C PRO A 205 -8.40 -1.96 -32.61
N ILE A 206 -7.79 -3.07 -32.19
CA ILE A 206 -6.47 -3.48 -32.70
C ILE A 206 -6.51 -3.75 -34.22
N SER A 207 -7.61 -4.33 -34.72
CA SER A 207 -7.80 -4.54 -36.15
C SER A 207 -7.75 -3.24 -36.96
N THR A 208 -8.33 -2.16 -36.42
CA THR A 208 -8.29 -0.82 -37.03
C THR A 208 -6.85 -0.30 -37.09
N ALA A 209 -6.11 -0.42 -35.98
CA ALA A 209 -4.72 0.02 -35.92
C ALA A 209 -3.82 -0.79 -36.88
N GLN A 210 -3.95 -2.10 -36.91
CA GLN A 210 -3.18 -2.98 -37.79
C GLN A 210 -3.43 -2.65 -39.28
N GLN A 211 -4.69 -2.41 -39.65
CA GLN A 211 -5.04 -2.07 -41.02
C GLN A 211 -4.52 -0.69 -41.44
N LEU A 212 -4.60 0.32 -40.54
CA LEU A 212 -4.26 1.72 -40.88
C LEU A 212 -2.76 2.03 -40.72
N TYR A 213 -2.07 1.38 -39.78
CA TYR A 213 -0.68 1.68 -39.44
C TYR A 213 0.30 0.60 -39.89
N GLY A 214 0.15 0.05 -41.09
CA GLY A 214 1.13 -0.85 -41.65
C GLY A 214 0.55 -2.07 -42.39
N ASN A 215 -0.76 -2.25 -42.36
CA ASN A 215 -1.47 -3.39 -42.95
C ASN A 215 -0.78 -4.72 -42.64
N ASN A 216 -0.55 -4.97 -41.36
CA ASN A 216 0.14 -6.17 -40.88
C ASN A 216 -0.58 -6.74 -39.63
N ASP A 217 -0.17 -7.96 -39.26
CA ASP A 217 -0.70 -8.69 -38.10
C ASP A 217 0.18 -8.61 -36.87
N TYR A 218 1.05 -7.59 -36.78
CA TYR A 218 1.99 -7.45 -35.70
C TYR A 218 1.32 -6.99 -34.40
N VAL A 219 1.85 -7.51 -33.29
CA VAL A 219 1.43 -7.26 -31.93
C VAL A 219 2.67 -6.91 -31.09
N ASP A 220 2.59 -5.84 -30.31
CA ASP A 220 3.72 -5.40 -29.47
C ASP A 220 3.73 -6.13 -28.12
N GLN A 221 2.54 -6.46 -27.59
CA GLN A 221 2.37 -7.09 -26.27
C GLN A 221 1.09 -7.92 -26.24
N ILE A 222 1.12 -9.05 -25.54
CA ILE A 222 -0.08 -9.85 -25.22
C ILE A 222 -0.28 -9.84 -23.72
N ASN A 223 -1.48 -9.52 -23.28
CA ASN A 223 -1.86 -9.50 -21.88
C ASN A 223 -3.03 -10.44 -21.66
N LEU A 224 -3.06 -11.07 -20.51
CA LEU A 224 -4.14 -11.97 -20.14
C LEU A 224 -4.36 -11.96 -18.63
N THR A 225 -5.52 -12.45 -18.20
CA THR A 225 -5.77 -12.87 -16.83
C THR A 225 -5.92 -14.38 -16.79
N TYR A 226 -5.25 -15.02 -15.83
CA TYR A 226 -5.45 -16.45 -15.57
C TYR A 226 -6.66 -16.64 -14.65
N ASN A 227 -7.13 -17.89 -14.54
CA ASN A 227 -8.26 -18.27 -13.71
C ASN A 227 -8.10 -17.72 -12.26
N PRO A 228 -9.03 -16.89 -11.78
CA PRO A 228 -8.93 -16.23 -10.47
C PRO A 228 -8.94 -17.22 -9.28
N GLN A 229 -9.31 -18.48 -9.50
CA GLN A 229 -9.27 -19.53 -8.49
C GLN A 229 -7.87 -20.13 -8.27
N TYR A 230 -6.89 -19.78 -9.10
CA TYR A 230 -5.53 -20.27 -8.94
C TYR A 230 -4.90 -19.71 -7.66
N ASN A 231 -4.30 -20.61 -6.88
CA ASN A 231 -3.42 -20.21 -5.80
C ASN A 231 -2.09 -19.67 -6.39
N TYR A 232 -1.24 -19.12 -5.50
CA TYR A 232 0.03 -18.54 -5.91
C TYR A 232 0.90 -19.51 -6.73
N ASP A 233 1.06 -20.75 -6.27
CA ASP A 233 1.95 -21.72 -6.92
C ASP A 233 1.40 -22.11 -8.30
N GLN A 234 0.10 -22.33 -8.42
CA GLN A 234 -0.57 -22.56 -9.71
C GLN A 234 -0.42 -21.38 -10.68
N ALA A 235 -0.49 -20.14 -10.17
CA ALA A 235 -0.28 -18.94 -11.00
C ALA A 235 1.16 -18.83 -11.51
N ILE A 236 2.15 -19.23 -10.70
CA ILE A 236 3.55 -19.28 -11.12
C ILE A 236 3.78 -20.40 -12.14
N ASP A 237 3.28 -21.61 -11.87
CA ASP A 237 3.41 -22.76 -12.78
C ASP A 237 2.78 -22.45 -14.15
N PHE A 238 1.62 -21.78 -14.17
CA PHE A 238 1.00 -21.29 -15.39
C PHE A 238 1.94 -20.36 -16.18
N SER A 239 2.53 -19.37 -15.51
CA SER A 239 3.43 -18.40 -16.17
C SER A 239 4.71 -19.06 -16.68
N VAL A 240 5.27 -20.01 -15.93
CA VAL A 240 6.46 -20.78 -16.34
C VAL A 240 6.15 -21.65 -17.54
N ALA A 241 5.00 -22.34 -17.53
CA ALA A 241 4.54 -23.15 -18.66
C ALA A 241 4.31 -22.32 -19.93
N LEU A 242 3.68 -21.14 -19.77
CA LEU A 242 3.44 -20.18 -20.84
C LEU A 242 4.76 -19.68 -21.46
N GLU A 243 5.70 -19.24 -20.62
CA GLU A 243 7.01 -18.78 -21.05
C GLU A 243 7.79 -19.89 -21.81
N LYS A 244 7.78 -21.11 -21.27
CA LYS A 244 8.43 -22.27 -21.90
C LYS A 244 7.87 -22.55 -23.28
N LYS A 245 6.55 -22.63 -23.42
CA LYS A 245 5.90 -22.90 -24.71
C LYS A 245 6.14 -21.78 -25.72
N LEU A 246 6.12 -20.54 -25.32
CA LEU A 246 6.46 -19.43 -26.21
C LEU A 246 7.93 -19.46 -26.64
N LYS A 247 8.87 -19.76 -25.73
CA LYS A 247 10.28 -19.92 -26.08
C LYS A 247 10.50 -21.08 -27.09
N GLU A 248 9.79 -22.18 -26.90
CA GLU A 248 9.82 -23.32 -27.84
C GLU A 248 9.26 -22.91 -29.20
N ARG A 249 8.11 -22.25 -29.27
CA ARG A 249 7.47 -21.75 -30.49
C ARG A 249 8.38 -20.81 -31.30
N PHE A 250 9.06 -19.90 -30.63
CA PHE A 250 9.97 -18.93 -31.24
C PHE A 250 11.42 -19.41 -31.37
N THR A 251 11.69 -20.68 -31.06
CA THR A 251 13.03 -21.27 -31.08
C THR A 251 14.04 -20.43 -30.28
N VAL A 252 13.65 -20.02 -29.09
CA VAL A 252 14.46 -19.24 -28.13
C VAL A 252 15.14 -20.20 -27.15
N ALA A 253 16.37 -19.90 -26.75
CA ALA A 253 17.09 -20.68 -25.73
C ALA A 253 16.35 -20.62 -24.38
N LYS A 254 16.22 -21.76 -23.67
CA LYS A 254 15.48 -21.85 -22.40
C LYS A 254 15.93 -20.82 -21.35
N ASN A 255 17.22 -20.51 -21.32
CA ASN A 255 17.86 -19.59 -20.39
C ASN A 255 18.02 -18.16 -20.94
N ASP A 256 17.37 -17.81 -22.05
CA ASP A 256 17.30 -16.44 -22.57
C ASP A 256 16.12 -15.70 -21.93
N GLN A 257 16.42 -14.77 -21.01
CA GLN A 257 15.41 -14.02 -20.28
C GLN A 257 14.97 -12.70 -20.97
N ARG A 258 15.65 -12.31 -22.08
CA ARG A 258 15.37 -11.04 -22.76
C ARG A 258 14.53 -11.19 -24.02
N ALA A 259 14.51 -12.37 -24.61
CA ALA A 259 13.80 -12.63 -25.85
C ALA A 259 12.28 -12.61 -25.69
N ILE A 260 11.78 -13.24 -24.64
CA ILE A 260 10.38 -13.25 -24.22
C ILE A 260 10.35 -13.07 -22.72
N ARG A 261 9.60 -12.08 -22.26
CA ARG A 261 9.41 -11.78 -20.83
C ARG A 261 7.96 -11.98 -20.47
N VAL A 262 7.72 -12.86 -19.53
CA VAL A 262 6.41 -13.11 -18.94
C VAL A 262 6.43 -12.51 -17.52
N PHE A 263 5.66 -11.48 -17.33
CA PHE A 263 5.55 -10.76 -16.07
C PHE A 263 4.20 -11.11 -15.43
N ASN A 264 4.22 -11.75 -14.27
CA ASN A 264 3.04 -12.14 -13.53
C ASN A 264 2.84 -11.23 -12.30
N MET A 265 1.68 -10.60 -12.20
CA MET A 265 1.34 -9.72 -11.10
C MET A 265 1.35 -10.42 -9.73
N ALA A 266 1.03 -11.73 -9.67
CA ALA A 266 1.12 -12.48 -8.42
C ALA A 266 2.54 -12.53 -7.85
N MET A 267 3.59 -12.64 -8.70
CA MET A 267 4.98 -12.59 -8.25
C MET A 267 5.34 -11.24 -7.64
N GLN A 268 4.91 -10.17 -8.31
CA GLN A 268 5.12 -8.80 -7.86
C GLN A 268 4.45 -8.56 -6.50
N ASN A 269 3.17 -8.91 -6.40
CA ASN A 269 2.38 -8.76 -5.18
C ASN A 269 2.98 -9.55 -4.01
N LYS A 270 3.48 -10.78 -4.25
CA LYS A 270 4.15 -11.55 -3.21
C LYS A 270 5.44 -10.88 -2.73
N GLY A 271 6.26 -10.37 -3.64
CA GLY A 271 7.50 -9.66 -3.30
C GLY A 271 7.23 -8.44 -2.43
N ILE A 272 6.21 -7.64 -2.79
CA ILE A 272 5.79 -6.47 -2.01
C ILE A 272 5.26 -6.87 -0.65
N ASN A 273 4.38 -7.87 -0.57
CA ASN A 273 3.85 -8.37 0.70
C ASN A 273 4.94 -8.92 1.62
N GLN A 274 5.96 -9.59 1.07
CA GLN A 274 7.12 -10.04 1.84
C GLN A 274 7.94 -8.86 2.37
N MET A 275 8.21 -7.86 1.53
CA MET A 275 8.94 -6.66 1.93
C MET A 275 8.21 -5.89 3.04
N THR A 276 6.90 -5.66 2.88
CA THR A 276 6.08 -4.96 3.89
C THR A 276 5.98 -5.76 5.18
N SER A 277 5.93 -7.10 5.11
CA SER A 277 5.95 -7.97 6.30
C SER A 277 7.28 -7.87 7.05
N VAL A 278 8.42 -7.86 6.36
CA VAL A 278 9.74 -7.68 6.97
C VAL A 278 9.86 -6.31 7.63
N LEU A 279 9.41 -5.25 6.96
CA LEU A 279 9.35 -3.91 7.54
C LEU A 279 8.45 -3.87 8.78
N GLY A 280 7.29 -4.52 8.74
CA GLY A 280 6.39 -4.64 9.89
C GLY A 280 7.05 -5.32 11.09
N ILE A 281 7.80 -6.40 10.87
CA ILE A 281 8.58 -7.09 11.92
C ILE A 281 9.66 -6.18 12.51
N LEU A 282 10.41 -5.46 11.67
CA LEU A 282 11.43 -4.51 12.15
C LEU A 282 10.83 -3.40 13.01
N ILE A 283 9.71 -2.82 12.58
CA ILE A 283 8.98 -1.78 13.33
C ILE A 283 8.47 -2.34 14.66
N LEU A 284 7.99 -3.57 14.67
CA LEU A 284 7.53 -4.24 15.89
C LEU A 284 8.70 -4.44 16.87
N ILE A 285 9.87 -4.89 16.40
CA ILE A 285 11.08 -5.05 17.23
C ILE A 285 11.51 -3.70 17.82
N ILE A 286 11.60 -2.66 17.00
CA ILE A 286 11.99 -1.32 17.45
C ILE A 286 10.95 -0.77 18.43
N GLY A 287 9.66 -0.89 18.10
CA GLY A 287 8.57 -0.44 18.94
C GLY A 287 8.51 -1.14 20.29
N MET A 288 8.70 -2.46 20.32
CA MET A 288 8.79 -3.20 21.59
C MET A 288 10.03 -2.80 22.38
N GLY A 289 11.19 -2.63 21.75
CA GLY A 289 12.41 -2.18 22.42
C GLY A 289 12.26 -0.82 23.06
N THR A 290 11.68 0.16 22.34
CA THR A 290 11.42 1.51 22.88
C THR A 290 10.37 1.49 23.98
N LEU A 291 9.33 0.66 23.86
CA LEU A 291 8.32 0.48 24.90
C LEU A 291 8.91 -0.10 26.18
N ILE A 292 9.76 -1.13 26.08
CA ILE A 292 10.46 -1.72 27.23
C ILE A 292 11.33 -0.67 27.92
N ALA A 293 12.06 0.15 27.15
CA ALA A 293 12.84 1.25 27.69
C ALA A 293 11.96 2.26 28.44
N GLY A 294 10.78 2.59 27.89
CA GLY A 294 9.77 3.43 28.54
C GLY A 294 9.24 2.84 29.85
N VAL A 295 8.92 1.55 29.85
CA VAL A 295 8.46 0.80 31.05
C VAL A 295 9.51 0.84 32.17
N VAL A 296 10.78 0.59 31.81
CA VAL A 296 11.90 0.65 32.78
C VAL A 296 12.08 2.06 33.32
N GLY A 297 11.99 3.07 32.43
CA GLY A 297 12.07 4.48 32.82
C GLY A 297 10.99 4.88 33.84
N ILE A 298 9.72 4.54 33.55
CA ILE A 298 8.61 4.79 34.48
C ILE A 298 8.81 4.02 35.79
N SER A 299 9.15 2.72 35.72
CA SER A 299 9.34 1.92 36.92
C SER A 299 10.41 2.49 37.84
N ASN A 300 11.53 2.95 37.30
CA ASN A 300 12.59 3.59 38.08
C ASN A 300 12.11 4.86 38.78
N ILE A 301 11.41 5.72 38.06
CA ILE A 301 10.92 6.99 38.64
C ILE A 301 9.83 6.73 39.67
N MET A 302 8.94 5.78 39.43
CA MET A 302 7.92 5.38 40.39
C MET A 302 8.53 4.81 41.69
N ILE A 303 9.69 4.13 41.62
CA ILE A 303 10.42 3.69 42.81
C ILE A 303 10.87 4.90 43.65
N PHE A 304 11.42 5.94 43.02
CA PHE A 304 11.79 7.18 43.72
C PHE A 304 10.59 7.90 44.32
N ILE A 305 9.48 8.01 43.60
CA ILE A 305 8.23 8.62 44.10
C ILE A 305 7.74 7.86 45.35
N VAL A 306 7.75 6.53 45.31
CA VAL A 306 7.37 5.69 46.45
C VAL A 306 8.30 5.94 47.66
N GLN A 307 9.61 6.10 47.45
CA GLN A 307 10.56 6.43 48.53
C GLN A 307 10.28 7.79 49.14
N GLU A 308 10.05 8.83 48.34
CA GLU A 308 9.69 10.17 48.86
C GLU A 308 8.36 10.18 49.63
N ARG A 309 7.41 9.33 49.23
CA ARG A 309 6.09 9.21 49.90
C ARG A 309 6.05 8.15 50.98
N THR A 310 7.19 7.64 51.44
CA THR A 310 7.27 6.56 52.44
C THR A 310 6.53 6.92 53.72
N LYS A 311 6.66 8.17 54.22
CA LYS A 311 5.99 8.66 55.42
C LYS A 311 4.45 8.71 55.25
N GLU A 312 3.97 9.20 54.11
CA GLU A 312 2.54 9.25 53.77
C GLU A 312 1.94 7.81 53.67
N ILE A 313 2.63 6.91 52.99
CA ILE A 313 2.22 5.50 52.86
C ILE A 313 2.22 4.81 54.22
N GLY A 314 3.20 5.13 55.08
CA GLY A 314 3.29 4.65 56.47
C GLY A 314 2.09 5.07 57.33
N ILE A 315 1.71 6.36 57.26
CA ILE A 315 0.52 6.90 57.95
C ILE A 315 -0.75 6.18 57.49
N ARG A 316 -0.97 6.04 56.17
CA ARG A 316 -2.13 5.33 55.63
C ARG A 316 -2.23 3.88 56.12
N LYS A 317 -1.11 3.17 56.18
CA LYS A 317 -1.05 1.82 56.71
C LYS A 317 -1.31 1.78 58.23
N ALA A 318 -0.84 2.77 58.97
CA ALA A 318 -1.15 2.91 60.39
C ALA A 318 -2.64 3.16 60.67
N LEU A 319 -3.31 3.87 59.76
CA LEU A 319 -4.76 4.10 59.74
C LEU A 319 -5.59 2.92 59.21
N GLY A 320 -4.94 1.80 58.86
CA GLY A 320 -5.62 0.55 58.48
C GLY A 320 -5.71 0.29 56.95
N ALA A 321 -5.01 1.05 56.11
CA ALA A 321 -5.00 0.76 54.66
C ALA A 321 -4.37 -0.59 54.36
N SER A 322 -5.10 -1.43 53.60
CA SER A 322 -4.62 -2.74 53.20
C SER A 322 -3.46 -2.64 52.21
N PRO A 323 -2.54 -3.63 52.16
CA PRO A 323 -1.47 -3.69 51.14
C PRO A 323 -2.01 -3.64 49.72
N LYS A 324 -3.19 -4.23 49.44
CA LYS A 324 -3.85 -4.21 48.13
C LYS A 324 -4.32 -2.81 47.73
N ALA A 325 -4.81 -2.00 48.71
CA ALA A 325 -5.22 -0.63 48.46
C ALA A 325 -4.02 0.25 48.03
N ILE A 326 -2.86 0.10 48.71
CA ILE A 326 -1.63 0.82 48.36
C ILE A 326 -1.16 0.43 46.95
N ILE A 327 -1.17 -0.87 46.63
CA ILE A 327 -0.82 -1.34 45.28
C ILE A 327 -1.77 -0.74 44.20
N ALA A 328 -3.07 -0.76 44.48
CA ALA A 328 -4.05 -0.23 43.52
C ALA A 328 -3.84 1.28 43.21
N ILE A 329 -3.57 2.11 44.21
CA ILE A 329 -3.33 3.54 44.02
C ILE A 329 -2.13 3.78 43.12
N ILE A 330 -1.00 3.11 43.38
CA ILE A 330 0.24 3.28 42.62
C ILE A 330 0.09 2.74 41.20
N LEU A 331 -0.63 1.61 40.99
CA LEU A 331 -0.91 1.07 39.67
C LEU A 331 -1.77 2.05 38.85
N VAL A 332 -2.84 2.60 39.45
CA VAL A 332 -3.70 3.57 38.75
C VAL A 332 -2.89 4.80 38.34
N GLU A 333 -2.06 5.33 39.25
CA GLU A 333 -1.18 6.47 38.98
C GLU A 333 -0.24 6.15 37.78
N SER A 334 0.41 4.99 37.77
CA SER A 334 1.29 4.58 36.70
C SER A 334 0.54 4.42 35.36
N VAL A 335 -0.63 3.80 35.36
CA VAL A 335 -1.46 3.65 34.15
C VAL A 335 -1.92 4.98 33.61
N VAL A 336 -2.35 5.90 34.48
CA VAL A 336 -2.79 7.25 34.08
C VAL A 336 -1.65 8.03 33.41
N VAL A 337 -0.47 8.08 34.05
CA VAL A 337 0.70 8.78 33.50
C VAL A 337 1.11 8.17 32.14
N THR A 338 1.18 6.84 32.07
CA THR A 338 1.56 6.13 30.83
C THR A 338 0.55 6.37 29.71
N THR A 339 -0.75 6.34 30.03
CA THR A 339 -1.81 6.54 29.04
C THR A 339 -1.81 7.96 28.50
N ILE A 340 -1.75 8.97 29.38
CA ILE A 340 -1.72 10.38 28.97
C ILE A 340 -0.48 10.64 28.10
N ALA A 341 0.69 10.23 28.57
CA ALA A 341 1.95 10.41 27.83
C ALA A 341 1.92 9.70 26.47
N GLY A 342 1.41 8.46 26.44
CA GLY A 342 1.29 7.69 25.19
C GLY A 342 0.33 8.33 24.19
N TYR A 343 -0.82 8.84 24.63
CA TYR A 343 -1.73 9.57 23.74
C TYR A 343 -1.11 10.89 23.22
N VAL A 344 -0.36 11.61 24.03
CA VAL A 344 0.40 12.78 23.56
C VAL A 344 1.39 12.38 22.48
N GLY A 345 2.16 11.30 22.68
CA GLY A 345 3.08 10.77 21.69
C GLY A 345 2.37 10.35 20.39
N LEU A 346 1.21 9.69 20.51
CA LEU A 346 0.39 9.29 19.36
C LEU A 346 -0.11 10.51 18.56
N LEU A 347 -0.69 11.50 19.24
CA LEU A 347 -1.22 12.71 18.60
C LEU A 347 -0.12 13.50 17.88
N VAL A 348 1.03 13.68 18.55
CA VAL A 348 2.18 14.35 17.92
C VAL A 348 2.68 13.54 16.73
N GLY A 349 2.77 12.21 16.85
CA GLY A 349 3.18 11.33 15.75
C GLY A 349 2.26 11.41 14.53
N VAL A 350 0.95 11.39 14.75
CA VAL A 350 -0.05 11.57 13.68
C VAL A 350 0.09 12.97 13.06
N GLY A 351 0.20 14.03 13.88
CA GLY A 351 0.39 15.39 13.37
C GLY A 351 1.65 15.55 12.54
N VAL A 352 2.77 14.90 12.91
CA VAL A 352 4.01 14.89 12.12
C VAL A 352 3.78 14.18 10.77
N LEU A 353 3.09 13.04 10.77
CA LEU A 353 2.78 12.30 9.54
C LEU A 353 1.88 13.10 8.60
N GLU A 354 0.85 13.76 9.11
CA GLU A 354 -0.03 14.61 8.31
C GLU A 354 0.70 15.82 7.74
N TRP A 355 1.53 16.47 8.55
CA TRP A 355 2.34 17.61 8.10
C TRP A 355 3.37 17.22 7.04
N ALA A 356 4.07 16.10 7.23
CA ALA A 356 5.10 15.63 6.32
C ALA A 356 4.53 14.93 5.07
N GLY A 357 3.30 14.41 5.13
CA GLY A 357 2.67 13.58 4.10
C GLY A 357 2.77 14.13 2.68
N PRO A 358 2.44 15.41 2.41
CA PRO A 358 2.56 15.99 1.06
C PRO A 358 3.99 15.93 0.50
N SER A 359 5.01 16.18 1.35
CA SER A 359 6.41 16.14 0.96
C SER A 359 6.94 14.72 0.74
N LEU A 360 6.34 13.75 1.42
CA LEU A 360 6.75 12.34 1.34
C LEU A 360 6.28 11.64 0.05
N LYS A 361 5.31 12.20 -0.67
CA LYS A 361 4.87 11.67 -1.97
C LYS A 361 6.01 11.57 -2.99
N SER A 362 6.92 12.54 -3.00
CA SER A 362 8.10 12.52 -3.88
C SER A 362 9.10 11.40 -3.54
N TYR A 363 8.99 10.80 -2.35
CA TYR A 363 9.82 9.69 -1.87
C TYR A 363 9.07 8.35 -1.86
N PHE A 364 8.06 8.19 -2.69
CA PHE A 364 7.25 6.97 -2.79
C PHE A 364 6.49 6.58 -1.50
N ILE A 365 6.10 7.56 -0.69
CA ILE A 365 5.30 7.34 0.51
C ILE A 365 3.99 8.12 0.35
N THR A 366 2.91 7.40 0.02
CA THR A 366 1.60 8.00 -0.26
C THR A 366 0.67 7.78 0.93
N ASP A 367 0.01 8.85 1.38
CA ASP A 367 -0.99 8.82 2.46
C ASP A 367 -0.51 8.04 3.69
N PRO A 368 0.62 8.48 4.34
CA PRO A 368 1.09 7.85 5.56
C PRO A 368 0.04 8.04 6.65
N SER A 369 -0.63 6.98 7.04
CA SER A 369 -1.77 7.03 7.96
C SER A 369 -1.67 5.95 9.03
N VAL A 370 -2.32 6.21 10.15
CA VAL A 370 -2.41 5.27 11.27
C VAL A 370 -3.81 4.66 11.27
N SER A 371 -3.89 3.34 11.17
CA SER A 371 -5.16 2.63 11.17
C SER A 371 -5.85 2.68 12.54
N ARG A 372 -7.20 2.63 12.55
CA ARG A 372 -7.97 2.57 13.82
C ARG A 372 -7.60 1.36 14.68
N SER A 373 -7.28 0.24 14.07
CA SER A 373 -6.84 -0.97 14.76
C SER A 373 -5.51 -0.75 15.50
N LEU A 374 -4.59 0.03 14.92
CA LEU A 374 -3.33 0.39 15.57
C LEU A 374 -3.56 1.27 16.81
N VAL A 375 -4.46 2.25 16.73
CA VAL A 375 -4.80 3.10 17.89
C VAL A 375 -5.35 2.26 19.04
N ILE A 376 -6.23 1.31 18.75
CA ILE A 376 -6.78 0.39 19.76
C ILE A 376 -5.68 -0.50 20.35
N ALA A 377 -4.85 -1.10 19.50
CA ALA A 377 -3.73 -1.92 19.94
C ALA A 377 -2.73 -1.12 20.80
N ALA A 378 -2.39 0.09 20.39
CA ALA A 378 -1.54 1.00 21.16
C ALA A 378 -2.14 1.30 22.53
N THR A 379 -3.44 1.59 22.62
CA THR A 379 -4.14 1.84 23.88
C THR A 379 -4.04 0.65 24.82
N ILE A 380 -4.33 -0.55 24.35
CA ILE A 380 -4.21 -1.78 25.16
C ILE A 380 -2.78 -1.98 25.62
N THR A 381 -1.82 -1.79 24.73
CA THR A 381 -0.39 -1.94 25.03
C THR A 381 0.08 -0.92 26.07
N LEU A 382 -0.38 0.33 25.99
CA LEU A 382 -0.08 1.38 26.99
C LEU A 382 -0.61 1.04 28.37
N ILE A 383 -1.85 0.54 28.46
CA ILE A 383 -2.44 0.12 29.74
C ILE A 383 -1.64 -1.07 30.33
N ALA A 384 -1.29 -2.05 29.52
CA ALA A 384 -0.47 -3.18 29.93
C ALA A 384 0.94 -2.73 30.39
N ALA A 385 1.58 -1.87 29.62
CA ALA A 385 2.90 -1.32 29.93
C ALA A 385 2.89 -0.51 31.24
N GLY A 386 1.88 0.37 31.43
CA GLY A 386 1.70 1.13 32.67
C GLY A 386 1.47 0.25 33.89
N THR A 387 0.70 -0.82 33.72
CA THR A 387 0.46 -1.82 34.78
C THR A 387 1.75 -2.55 35.15
N ILE A 388 2.53 -3.01 34.17
CA ILE A 388 3.81 -3.69 34.37
C ILE A 388 4.82 -2.75 35.03
N ALA A 389 4.94 -1.51 34.54
CA ALA A 389 5.85 -0.49 35.05
C ALA A 389 5.55 -0.14 36.52
N GLY A 390 4.28 -0.02 36.89
CA GLY A 390 3.82 0.30 38.22
C GLY A 390 3.86 -0.87 39.21
N TYR A 391 3.87 -2.11 38.73
CA TYR A 391 3.74 -3.28 39.61
C TYR A 391 4.91 -3.44 40.59
N ILE A 392 6.16 -3.31 40.12
CA ILE A 392 7.36 -3.46 40.96
C ILE A 392 7.41 -2.38 42.06
N PRO A 393 7.28 -1.08 41.74
CA PRO A 393 7.24 -0.04 42.77
C PRO A 393 6.04 -0.18 43.73
N ALA A 394 4.86 -0.52 43.23
CA ALA A 394 3.67 -0.75 44.05
C ALA A 394 3.86 -1.89 45.07
N LYS A 395 4.49 -3.00 44.63
CA LYS A 395 4.81 -4.10 45.53
C LYS A 395 5.85 -3.71 46.57
N LYS A 396 6.84 -2.87 46.23
CA LYS A 396 7.80 -2.32 47.22
C LYS A 396 7.09 -1.43 48.25
N ALA A 397 6.24 -0.52 47.79
CA ALA A 397 5.44 0.36 48.67
C ALA A 397 4.56 -0.42 49.63
N SER A 398 3.92 -1.50 49.18
CA SER A 398 3.05 -2.32 50.03
C SER A 398 3.77 -3.00 51.19
N LYS A 399 5.10 -3.16 51.10
CA LYS A 399 5.94 -3.81 52.14
C LYS A 399 6.49 -2.81 53.18
N ILE A 400 6.29 -1.52 53.02
CA ILE A 400 6.74 -0.51 54.00
C ILE A 400 6.05 -0.75 55.33
N LYS A 401 6.86 -0.84 56.40
CA LYS A 401 6.37 -1.02 57.80
C LYS A 401 6.03 0.34 58.37
N PRO A 402 4.83 0.57 58.97
CA PRO A 402 4.42 1.89 59.53
C PRO A 402 5.41 2.42 60.58
N ILE A 403 5.94 1.57 61.42
CA ILE A 403 6.89 1.96 62.48
C ILE A 403 8.20 2.50 61.90
N VAL A 404 8.71 1.94 60.79
CA VAL A 404 9.94 2.41 60.16
C VAL A 404 9.70 3.72 59.45
N ALA A 405 8.57 3.86 58.75
CA ALA A 405 8.21 5.06 58.01
C ALA A 405 7.96 6.32 58.90
N LEU A 406 7.65 6.12 60.18
CA LEU A 406 7.42 7.20 61.11
C LEU A 406 8.65 7.55 61.99
N ARG A 407 9.71 6.73 61.92
CA ARG A 407 10.94 6.84 62.73
C ARG A 407 12.11 7.53 61.99
N ASP A 408 12.07 7.53 60.66
CA ASP A 408 13.07 8.24 59.84
C ASP A 408 12.73 9.74 59.81
N ASP A 409 13.44 10.48 60.67
CA ASP A 409 13.59 11.94 60.60
C ASP A 409 14.84 12.29 59.80
#